data_7b2541143d53a1aaf1cf44f63a59aafc
#
_entry.id   7b2541143d53a1aaf1cf44f63a59aafc
#
_cell.length_a   1.000
_cell.length_b   1.000
_cell.length_c   1.000
_cell.angle_alpha   90.00
_cell.angle_beta   90.00
_cell.angle_gamma   90.00
#
_symmetry.space_group_name_H-M   'P 1'
#
loop_
_entity.id
_entity.type
_entity.pdbx_description
1 polymer ?
#
loop_
_entity_poly.entity_id
_entity_poly.type
_entity_poly.pdbx_seq_one_letter_code
_entity_poly.pdbx_strand_id
1 'polypeptide(L)'
;MDNTKNQAKKPKFKKSYSNSTIFQKLMVDDVRNKILFTILCLLIYRLGCGITIPFVNTAALQTMFGSTSVLDYYNLVSGGALSQCAVFAIGVSAYINASIIIQLLTVAIPKLEEVSKDIGGQKQINKITQYVGCGLAVVTAIGYFFIMKNYGAMKYTSGISQVVEAITVIAILTAGSQIVIWLGWLIDEKGIGNGISLIIFTGIISRWDAVISLFQNSIAMGKENGWWYYLMIPGVILFVLAATFYVVFASDAERRVPVQYAGKNVGNKASTGQSSYIPIKLIMSGVMPIIFSSTICSMPSLVTMFLDYNKHPNLYMALAAWNSRNWIYDVVYVVLIFAFNLFYIDITFDPIEMANNLRKNGGSIPGIRAGKATSDYLRNACHSLAGSGAFVLSVIACVPILATAVTGLNMHFGGTSLLIVTGVTLEVIDSLNSHLVVRHHKGFLN
;
A
#
# COMPACT_ATOMS: atom_id res chain seq x y z
N MET A 1 47.94 -5.41 -54.59
CA MET A 1 46.66 -4.88 -55.07
C MET A 1 45.56 -5.66 -54.42
N ASP A 2 44.73 -5.00 -53.84
CA ASP A 2 43.45 -5.18 -53.18
C ASP A 2 43.44 -5.26 -51.65
N ASN A 3 43.28 -4.06 -51.11
CA ASN A 3 42.94 -3.78 -49.74
C ASN A 3 41.43 -3.90 -49.54
N THR A 4 40.92 -5.00 -49.02
CA THR A 4 39.53 -5.09 -48.63
C THR A 4 39.42 -4.81 -47.11
N LYS A 5 38.87 -3.66 -46.85
CA LYS A 5 38.50 -3.10 -45.52
C LYS A 5 37.61 -4.06 -44.75
N ASN A 6 38.13 -4.77 -43.74
CA ASN A 6 37.34 -5.40 -42.71
C ASN A 6 36.85 -4.30 -41.73
N GLN A 7 35.72 -3.66 -42.06
CA GLN A 7 34.95 -2.86 -41.10
C GLN A 7 34.29 -3.81 -40.12
N ALA A 8 34.87 -3.95 -38.92
CA ALA A 8 34.22 -4.60 -37.79
C ALA A 8 32.88 -3.89 -37.53
N LYS A 9 31.77 -4.58 -37.87
CA LYS A 9 30.42 -4.15 -37.51
C LYS A 9 30.35 -3.95 -36.01
N LYS A 10 30.24 -2.69 -35.56
CA LYS A 10 29.91 -2.33 -34.17
C LYS A 10 28.66 -3.12 -33.76
N PRO A 11 28.64 -3.81 -32.62
CA PRO A 11 27.43 -4.46 -32.15
C PRO A 11 26.35 -3.38 -31.99
N LYS A 12 25.28 -3.48 -32.76
CA LYS A 12 24.06 -2.70 -32.54
C LYS A 12 23.54 -3.07 -31.16
N PHE A 13 23.76 -2.21 -30.17
CA PHE A 13 23.05 -2.27 -28.89
C PHE A 13 21.56 -2.26 -29.24
N LYS A 14 20.92 -3.44 -29.12
CA LYS A 14 19.47 -3.55 -29.27
C LYS A 14 18.85 -2.65 -28.21
N LYS A 15 17.98 -1.73 -28.64
CA LYS A 15 17.18 -0.84 -27.83
C LYS A 15 16.70 -1.55 -26.57
N SER A 16 16.96 -0.93 -25.42
CA SER A 16 16.45 -1.32 -24.11
C SER A 16 14.99 -1.75 -24.20
N TYR A 17 14.64 -2.86 -23.58
CA TYR A 17 13.27 -3.42 -23.48
C TYR A 17 12.27 -2.50 -22.75
N SER A 18 12.69 -1.31 -22.37
CA SER A 18 11.82 -0.26 -21.80
C SER A 18 10.61 0.08 -22.69
N ASN A 19 10.69 -0.17 -24.01
CA ASN A 19 9.62 0.11 -24.98
C ASN A 19 8.89 -1.13 -25.52
N SER A 20 9.08 -2.33 -24.92
CA SER A 20 8.27 -3.48 -25.33
C SER A 20 6.85 -3.29 -24.77
N THR A 21 5.88 -3.33 -25.68
CA THR A 21 4.45 -3.25 -25.35
C THR A 21 4.10 -4.29 -24.27
N ILE A 22 3.25 -3.94 -23.29
CA ILE A 22 2.77 -4.84 -22.21
C ILE A 22 2.36 -6.21 -22.77
N PHE A 23 1.80 -6.25 -23.97
CA PHE A 23 1.45 -7.48 -24.69
C PHE A 23 2.63 -8.41 -25.00
N GLN A 24 3.81 -7.88 -25.33
CA GLN A 24 5.00 -8.70 -25.57
C GLN A 24 5.58 -9.28 -24.28
N LYS A 25 5.33 -8.60 -23.15
CA LYS A 25 5.72 -9.05 -21.81
C LYS A 25 4.86 -10.21 -21.33
N LEU A 26 3.58 -10.23 -21.71
CA LEU A 26 2.62 -11.29 -21.42
C LEU A 26 2.85 -12.59 -22.19
N MET A 27 3.61 -12.56 -23.29
CA MET A 27 3.93 -13.75 -24.09
C MET A 27 5.00 -14.68 -23.46
N VAL A 28 5.62 -14.27 -22.35
CA VAL A 28 6.60 -15.12 -21.65
C VAL A 28 5.85 -16.07 -20.71
N ASP A 29 5.94 -17.40 -20.94
CA ASP A 29 5.17 -18.41 -20.23
C ASP A 29 5.27 -18.35 -18.72
N ASP A 30 6.45 -18.12 -18.13
CA ASP A 30 6.62 -18.02 -16.69
C ASP A 30 5.92 -16.79 -16.10
N VAL A 31 6.02 -15.64 -16.79
CA VAL A 31 5.37 -14.39 -16.36
C VAL A 31 3.86 -14.54 -16.46
N ARG A 32 3.39 -15.15 -17.56
CA ARG A 32 1.96 -15.44 -17.76
C ARG A 32 1.42 -16.35 -16.66
N ASN A 33 2.12 -17.43 -16.30
CA ASN A 33 1.69 -18.34 -15.25
C ASN A 33 1.63 -17.65 -13.87
N LYS A 34 2.61 -16.79 -13.54
CA LYS A 34 2.60 -16.00 -12.32
C LYS A 34 1.44 -15.00 -12.29
N ILE A 35 1.14 -14.32 -13.42
CA ILE A 35 0.01 -13.40 -13.54
C ILE A 35 -1.31 -14.16 -13.36
N LEU A 36 -1.49 -15.29 -14.05
CA LEU A 36 -2.69 -16.11 -13.93
C LEU A 36 -2.91 -16.61 -12.50
N PHE A 37 -1.82 -17.01 -11.83
CA PHE A 37 -1.87 -17.42 -10.44
C PHE A 37 -2.29 -16.26 -9.52
N THR A 38 -1.73 -15.05 -9.71
CA THR A 38 -2.11 -13.86 -8.96
C THR A 38 -3.59 -13.53 -9.17
N ILE A 39 -4.06 -13.53 -10.42
CA ILE A 39 -5.48 -13.28 -10.74
C ILE A 39 -6.37 -14.33 -10.07
N LEU A 40 -5.99 -15.61 -10.09
CA LEU A 40 -6.75 -16.69 -9.44
C LEU A 40 -6.89 -16.44 -7.93
N CYS A 41 -5.79 -16.07 -7.24
CA CYS A 41 -5.83 -15.74 -5.80
C CYS A 41 -6.74 -14.54 -5.52
N LEU A 42 -6.69 -13.50 -6.36
CA LEU A 42 -7.56 -12.33 -6.23
C LEU A 42 -9.03 -12.65 -6.49
N LEU A 43 -9.33 -13.57 -7.42
CA LEU A 43 -10.69 -14.08 -7.63
C LEU A 43 -11.20 -14.84 -6.40
N ILE A 44 -10.39 -15.71 -5.80
CA ILE A 44 -10.75 -16.44 -4.56
C ILE A 44 -11.04 -15.43 -3.44
N TYR A 45 -10.19 -14.40 -3.29
CA TYR A 45 -10.41 -13.33 -2.34
C TYR A 45 -11.75 -12.63 -2.59
N ARG A 46 -12.06 -12.28 -3.84
CA ARG A 46 -13.31 -11.59 -4.18
C ARG A 46 -14.56 -12.45 -3.94
N LEU A 47 -14.49 -13.74 -4.24
CA LEU A 47 -15.56 -14.68 -3.94
C LEU A 47 -15.83 -14.75 -2.42
N GLY A 48 -14.79 -14.81 -1.60
CA GLY A 48 -14.93 -14.83 -0.15
C GLY A 48 -15.50 -13.52 0.44
N CYS A 49 -15.29 -12.38 -0.23
CA CYS A 49 -15.94 -11.11 0.14
C CYS A 49 -17.46 -11.09 -0.15
N GLY A 50 -17.97 -12.01 -0.98
CA GLY A 50 -19.39 -12.16 -1.27
C GLY A 50 -20.11 -13.18 -0.38
N ILE A 51 -19.39 -14.00 0.39
CA ILE A 51 -19.99 -15.03 1.25
C ILE A 51 -20.33 -14.41 2.61
N THR A 52 -21.62 -14.26 2.89
CA THR A 52 -22.12 -13.69 4.16
C THR A 52 -21.99 -14.67 5.32
N ILE A 53 -21.73 -14.15 6.51
CA ILE A 53 -21.67 -14.96 7.75
C ILE A 53 -23.08 -15.40 8.12
N PRO A 54 -23.28 -16.66 8.54
CA PRO A 54 -24.59 -17.14 8.99
C PRO A 54 -25.04 -16.37 10.26
N PHE A 55 -26.34 -16.29 10.46
CA PHE A 55 -27.02 -15.66 11.60
C PHE A 55 -27.01 -14.13 11.64
N VAL A 56 -26.40 -13.43 10.66
CA VAL A 56 -26.35 -11.97 10.64
C VAL A 56 -27.36 -11.40 9.64
N ASN A 57 -28.10 -10.37 10.05
CA ASN A 57 -29.02 -9.63 9.18
C ASN A 57 -28.27 -8.48 8.49
N THR A 58 -27.95 -8.65 7.21
CA THR A 58 -27.21 -7.67 6.43
C THR A 58 -27.97 -6.36 6.19
N ALA A 59 -29.32 -6.40 6.15
CA ALA A 59 -30.13 -5.21 5.92
C ALA A 59 -30.03 -4.20 7.09
N ALA A 60 -29.96 -4.69 8.33
CA ALA A 60 -29.79 -3.84 9.50
C ALA A 60 -28.41 -3.14 9.51
N LEU A 61 -27.39 -3.75 8.92
CA LEU A 61 -26.04 -3.18 8.87
C LEU A 61 -25.87 -2.19 7.71
N GLN A 62 -26.51 -2.39 6.59
CA GLN A 62 -26.45 -1.45 5.45
C GLN A 62 -26.93 -0.04 5.83
N THR A 63 -27.89 0.07 6.75
CA THR A 63 -28.36 1.37 7.25
C THR A 63 -27.31 2.11 8.07
N MET A 64 -26.35 1.39 8.70
CA MET A 64 -25.23 2.00 9.45
C MET A 64 -24.21 2.69 8.54
N PHE A 65 -23.86 2.04 7.44
CA PHE A 65 -22.80 2.52 6.55
C PHE A 65 -23.15 3.81 5.80
N GLY A 66 -24.41 4.26 5.86
CA GLY A 66 -24.86 5.56 5.35
C GLY A 66 -24.68 6.72 6.33
N SER A 67 -24.44 6.45 7.63
CA SER A 67 -24.46 7.46 8.69
C SER A 67 -23.14 7.67 9.42
N THR A 68 -22.17 6.74 9.32
CA THR A 68 -20.95 6.76 10.16
C THR A 68 -19.68 6.61 9.31
N SER A 69 -18.92 7.68 9.17
CA SER A 69 -17.69 7.75 8.37
C SER A 69 -16.51 6.90 8.90
N VAL A 70 -16.60 6.40 10.12
CA VAL A 70 -15.54 5.63 10.80
C VAL A 70 -15.41 4.21 10.25
N LEU A 71 -16.53 3.52 10.06
CA LEU A 71 -16.55 2.16 9.52
C LEU A 71 -16.29 2.15 8.00
N ASP A 72 -16.45 3.29 7.35
CA ASP A 72 -16.24 3.42 5.90
C ASP A 72 -14.79 3.14 5.48
N TYR A 73 -13.79 3.53 6.30
CA TYR A 73 -12.40 3.22 6.03
C TYR A 73 -12.14 1.70 6.05
N TYR A 74 -12.61 1.00 7.08
CA TYR A 74 -12.46 -0.47 7.17
C TYR A 74 -13.24 -1.17 6.06
N ASN A 75 -14.41 -0.65 5.72
CA ASN A 75 -15.21 -1.16 4.62
C ASN A 75 -14.53 -0.92 3.26
N LEU A 76 -13.79 0.19 3.11
CA LEU A 76 -12.97 0.47 1.93
C LEU A 76 -11.84 -0.56 1.79
N VAL A 77 -11.05 -0.76 2.85
CA VAL A 77 -9.90 -1.68 2.85
C VAL A 77 -10.35 -3.14 2.67
N SER A 78 -11.53 -3.50 3.19
CA SER A 78 -12.12 -4.84 3.00
C SER A 78 -12.85 -5.03 1.67
N GLY A 79 -12.90 -4.00 0.80
CA GLY A 79 -13.56 -4.07 -0.50
C GLY A 79 -15.09 -4.21 -0.43
N GLY A 80 -15.72 -3.64 0.61
CA GLY A 80 -17.16 -3.73 0.83
C GLY A 80 -17.60 -4.98 1.60
N ALA A 81 -16.68 -5.86 1.97
CA ALA A 81 -16.99 -7.11 2.67
C ALA A 81 -17.57 -6.86 4.08
N LEU A 82 -17.20 -5.74 4.72
CA LEU A 82 -17.71 -5.40 6.04
C LEU A 82 -19.19 -5.04 6.03
N SER A 83 -19.63 -4.24 5.06
CA SER A 83 -21.04 -3.86 4.91
C SER A 83 -21.97 -5.05 4.58
N GLN A 84 -21.40 -6.11 3.99
CA GLN A 84 -22.10 -7.35 3.69
C GLN A 84 -21.93 -8.42 4.77
N CYS A 85 -21.21 -8.12 5.86
CA CYS A 85 -20.81 -9.12 6.86
C CYS A 85 -20.25 -10.40 6.26
N ALA A 86 -19.35 -10.24 5.31
CA ALA A 86 -18.74 -11.36 4.64
C ALA A 86 -17.67 -12.04 5.52
N VAL A 87 -17.31 -13.27 5.18
CA VAL A 87 -16.25 -14.04 5.86
C VAL A 87 -14.93 -13.26 5.89
N PHE A 88 -14.62 -12.49 4.84
CA PHE A 88 -13.40 -11.69 4.72
C PHE A 88 -13.58 -10.22 5.18
N ALA A 89 -14.57 -9.92 6.02
CA ALA A 89 -14.89 -8.55 6.47
C ALA A 89 -13.72 -7.85 7.18
N ILE A 90 -12.92 -8.54 7.97
CA ILE A 90 -11.70 -7.99 8.60
C ILE A 90 -10.59 -7.78 7.54
N GLY A 91 -10.55 -8.64 6.52
CA GLY A 91 -9.56 -8.56 5.44
C GLY A 91 -8.12 -8.60 5.97
N VAL A 92 -7.27 -7.73 5.42
CA VAL A 92 -5.84 -7.59 5.78
C VAL A 92 -5.60 -6.54 6.88
N SER A 93 -6.64 -5.83 7.37
CA SER A 93 -6.47 -4.70 8.30
C SER A 93 -5.77 -5.11 9.61
N ALA A 94 -6.11 -6.28 10.17
CA ALA A 94 -5.46 -6.79 11.38
C ALA A 94 -3.95 -7.06 11.16
N TYR A 95 -3.57 -7.55 9.99
CA TYR A 95 -2.17 -7.77 9.63
C TYR A 95 -1.42 -6.45 9.42
N ILE A 96 -2.03 -5.46 8.78
CA ILE A 96 -1.44 -4.12 8.62
C ILE A 96 -1.14 -3.52 9.99
N ASN A 97 -2.11 -3.55 10.91
CA ASN A 97 -1.93 -3.07 12.28
C ASN A 97 -0.78 -3.80 13.00
N ALA A 98 -0.73 -5.14 12.88
CA ALA A 98 0.36 -5.94 13.43
C ALA A 98 1.72 -5.58 12.82
N SER A 99 1.77 -5.40 11.51
CA SER A 99 3.00 -5.02 10.79
C SER A 99 3.54 -3.67 11.26
N ILE A 100 2.66 -2.67 11.46
CA ILE A 100 3.04 -1.36 12.00
C ILE A 100 3.63 -1.51 13.40
N ILE A 101 2.92 -2.24 14.29
CA ILE A 101 3.37 -2.44 15.68
C ILE A 101 4.74 -3.13 15.70
N ILE A 102 4.91 -4.20 14.94
CA ILE A 102 6.17 -4.95 14.91
C ILE A 102 7.31 -4.13 14.30
N GLN A 103 7.06 -3.35 13.24
CA GLN A 103 8.07 -2.47 12.65
C GLN A 103 8.53 -1.38 13.64
N LEU A 104 7.58 -0.76 14.36
CA LEU A 104 7.92 0.21 15.41
C LEU A 104 8.70 -0.45 16.56
N LEU A 105 8.30 -1.65 16.99
CA LEU A 105 9.00 -2.42 18.03
C LEU A 105 10.40 -2.87 17.57
N THR A 106 10.59 -3.17 16.30
CA THR A 106 11.89 -3.56 15.74
C THR A 106 12.92 -2.42 15.87
N VAL A 107 12.48 -1.17 15.73
CA VAL A 107 13.36 0.00 15.95
C VAL A 107 13.52 0.32 17.43
N ALA A 108 12.47 0.13 18.25
CA ALA A 108 12.49 0.45 19.67
C ALA A 108 13.27 -0.59 20.51
N ILE A 109 13.31 -1.84 20.09
CA ILE A 109 13.91 -2.95 20.84
C ILE A 109 15.17 -3.46 20.12
N PRO A 110 16.41 -3.20 20.66
CA PRO A 110 17.67 -3.58 20.02
C PRO A 110 17.77 -5.06 19.64
N LYS A 111 17.22 -5.96 20.47
CA LYS A 111 17.21 -7.41 20.18
C LYS A 111 16.41 -7.76 18.92
N LEU A 112 15.28 -7.06 18.67
CA LEU A 112 14.50 -7.26 17.46
C LEU A 112 15.19 -6.66 16.23
N GLU A 113 15.91 -5.55 16.41
CA GLU A 113 16.72 -4.94 15.37
C GLU A 113 17.84 -5.88 14.92
N GLU A 114 18.57 -6.50 15.86
CA GLU A 114 19.60 -7.51 15.55
C GLU A 114 19.00 -8.68 14.76
N VAL A 115 17.87 -9.24 15.22
CA VAL A 115 17.17 -10.32 14.52
C VAL A 115 16.76 -9.89 13.11
N SER A 116 16.33 -8.65 12.91
CA SER A 116 15.91 -8.16 11.57
C SER A 116 17.07 -8.07 10.57
N LYS A 117 18.30 -7.84 11.05
CA LYS A 117 19.52 -7.72 10.25
C LYS A 117 20.19 -9.07 9.96
N ASP A 118 19.84 -10.12 10.68
CA ASP A 118 20.38 -11.47 10.49
C ASP A 118 19.92 -12.12 9.18
N ILE A 119 20.74 -13.03 8.66
CA ILE A 119 20.39 -13.83 7.47
C ILE A 119 19.17 -14.70 7.79
N GLY A 120 18.02 -14.37 7.17
CA GLY A 120 16.73 -15.04 7.43
C GLY A 120 15.91 -14.44 8.56
N GLY A 121 16.39 -13.39 9.23
CA GLY A 121 15.68 -12.67 10.29
C GLY A 121 14.36 -12.07 9.83
N GLN A 122 14.29 -11.59 8.59
CA GLN A 122 13.04 -11.10 8.01
C GLN A 122 11.92 -12.15 8.01
N LYS A 123 12.26 -13.44 7.81
CA LYS A 123 11.26 -14.52 7.91
C LYS A 123 10.76 -14.71 9.33
N GLN A 124 11.62 -14.50 10.33
CA GLN A 124 11.21 -14.57 11.75
C GLN A 124 10.32 -13.40 12.11
N ILE A 125 10.67 -12.18 11.70
CA ILE A 125 9.86 -10.98 11.91
C ILE A 125 8.47 -11.17 11.26
N ASN A 126 8.39 -11.67 10.04
CA ASN A 126 7.12 -11.95 9.36
C ASN A 126 6.26 -12.98 10.11
N LYS A 127 6.86 -14.01 10.71
CA LYS A 127 6.14 -14.98 11.55
C LYS A 127 5.59 -14.32 12.83
N ILE A 128 6.39 -13.49 13.50
CA ILE A 128 5.96 -12.76 14.69
C ILE A 128 4.78 -11.84 14.31
N THR A 129 4.90 -11.12 13.21
CA THR A 129 3.83 -10.25 12.67
C THR A 129 2.55 -11.05 12.42
N GLN A 130 2.64 -12.27 11.92
CA GLN A 130 1.48 -13.13 11.70
C GLN A 130 0.80 -13.52 13.02
N TYR A 131 1.56 -13.94 14.03
CA TYR A 131 0.98 -14.31 15.33
C TYR A 131 0.30 -13.12 16.00
N VAL A 132 0.95 -11.94 16.00
CA VAL A 132 0.36 -10.70 16.51
C VAL A 132 -0.87 -10.31 15.69
N GLY A 133 -0.81 -10.46 14.36
CA GLY A 133 -1.94 -10.23 13.46
C GLY A 133 -3.12 -11.15 13.74
N CYS A 134 -2.87 -12.41 14.06
CA CYS A 134 -3.92 -13.34 14.50
C CYS A 134 -4.59 -12.88 15.81
N GLY A 135 -3.80 -12.48 16.80
CA GLY A 135 -4.32 -11.92 18.05
C GLY A 135 -5.16 -10.66 17.83
N LEU A 136 -4.68 -9.73 17.01
CA LEU A 136 -5.42 -8.52 16.65
C LEU A 136 -6.69 -8.82 15.83
N ALA A 137 -6.68 -9.86 14.99
CA ALA A 137 -7.88 -10.28 14.26
C ALA A 137 -8.97 -10.77 15.22
N VAL A 138 -8.62 -11.52 16.26
CA VAL A 138 -9.57 -11.93 17.32
C VAL A 138 -10.16 -10.71 18.03
N VAL A 139 -9.31 -9.76 18.45
CA VAL A 139 -9.76 -8.53 19.13
C VAL A 139 -10.70 -7.73 18.22
N THR A 140 -10.35 -7.57 16.97
CA THR A 140 -11.17 -6.85 15.98
C THR A 140 -12.48 -7.59 15.70
N ALA A 141 -12.46 -8.94 15.64
CA ALA A 141 -13.66 -9.75 15.46
C ALA A 141 -14.64 -9.60 16.64
N ILE A 142 -14.12 -9.54 17.88
CA ILE A 142 -14.92 -9.26 19.07
C ILE A 142 -15.55 -7.87 18.98
N GLY A 143 -14.78 -6.85 18.55
CA GLY A 143 -15.30 -5.49 18.35
C GLY A 143 -16.44 -5.45 17.34
N TYR A 144 -16.29 -6.12 16.20
CA TYR A 144 -17.35 -6.21 15.18
C TYR A 144 -18.58 -6.95 15.69
N PHE A 145 -18.39 -8.01 16.50
CA PHE A 145 -19.52 -8.69 17.13
C PHE A 145 -20.33 -7.74 18.04
N PHE A 146 -19.65 -6.91 18.85
CA PHE A 146 -20.34 -5.93 19.70
C PHE A 146 -21.10 -4.88 18.87
N ILE A 147 -20.53 -4.39 17.77
CA ILE A 147 -21.23 -3.50 16.85
C ILE A 147 -22.48 -4.17 16.31
N MET A 148 -22.36 -5.37 15.73
CA MET A 148 -23.50 -6.11 15.17
C MET A 148 -24.60 -6.33 16.20
N LYS A 149 -24.22 -6.60 17.46
CA LYS A 149 -25.16 -6.75 18.57
C LYS A 149 -25.89 -5.45 18.89
N ASN A 150 -25.14 -4.33 19.03
CA ASN A 150 -25.71 -3.03 19.39
C ASN A 150 -26.70 -2.49 18.34
N TYR A 151 -26.47 -2.83 17.07
CA TYR A 151 -27.35 -2.43 15.96
C TYR A 151 -28.45 -3.45 15.62
N GLY A 152 -28.61 -4.49 16.46
CA GLY A 152 -29.69 -5.47 16.29
C GLY A 152 -29.54 -6.32 15.01
N ALA A 153 -28.32 -6.45 14.48
CA ALA A 153 -28.06 -7.27 13.32
C ALA A 153 -27.95 -8.77 13.61
N MET A 154 -28.00 -9.15 14.90
CA MET A 154 -27.91 -10.53 15.36
C MET A 154 -29.28 -11.20 15.39
N LYS A 155 -29.32 -12.50 15.04
CA LYS A 155 -30.56 -13.28 15.01
C LYS A 155 -31.06 -13.64 16.40
N TYR A 156 -30.14 -13.95 17.32
CA TYR A 156 -30.46 -14.35 18.70
C TYR A 156 -30.01 -13.29 19.70
N THR A 157 -30.96 -12.83 20.54
CA THR A 157 -30.72 -11.73 21.51
C THR A 157 -30.46 -12.20 22.93
N SER A 158 -30.74 -13.49 23.26
CA SER A 158 -30.61 -14.02 24.60
C SER A 158 -30.37 -15.52 24.64
N GLY A 159 -29.78 -16.01 25.75
CA GLY A 159 -29.61 -17.43 26.04
C GLY A 159 -28.32 -18.04 25.47
N ILE A 160 -28.25 -19.37 25.53
CA ILE A 160 -27.09 -20.17 25.05
C ILE A 160 -26.89 -19.96 23.53
N SER A 161 -27.99 -19.78 22.79
CA SER A 161 -27.93 -19.53 21.34
C SER A 161 -27.13 -18.28 20.98
N GLN A 162 -27.19 -17.21 21.80
CA GLN A 162 -26.39 -16.00 21.58
C GLN A 162 -24.88 -16.26 21.78
N VAL A 163 -24.53 -17.10 22.76
CA VAL A 163 -23.11 -17.45 23.00
C VAL A 163 -22.54 -18.27 21.83
N VAL A 164 -23.31 -19.22 21.32
CA VAL A 164 -22.91 -20.04 20.16
C VAL A 164 -22.77 -19.15 18.93
N GLU A 165 -23.71 -18.23 18.71
CA GLU A 165 -23.65 -17.25 17.61
C GLU A 165 -22.40 -16.37 17.71
N ALA A 166 -22.11 -15.84 18.92
CA ALA A 166 -20.92 -15.02 19.16
C ALA A 166 -19.62 -15.77 18.82
N ILE A 167 -19.46 -16.99 19.35
CA ILE A 167 -18.28 -17.83 19.10
C ILE A 167 -18.15 -18.11 17.59
N THR A 168 -19.26 -18.45 16.93
CA THR A 168 -19.26 -18.76 15.51
C THR A 168 -18.86 -17.55 14.66
N VAL A 169 -19.42 -16.38 14.91
CA VAL A 169 -19.09 -15.15 14.18
C VAL A 169 -17.62 -14.76 14.38
N ILE A 170 -17.13 -14.77 15.62
CA ILE A 170 -15.74 -14.44 15.94
C ILE A 170 -14.79 -15.43 15.28
N ALA A 171 -15.09 -16.72 15.34
CA ALA A 171 -14.25 -17.76 14.73
C ALA A 171 -14.20 -17.62 13.19
N ILE A 172 -15.34 -17.38 12.54
CA ILE A 172 -15.41 -17.20 11.07
C ILE A 172 -14.64 -15.95 10.65
N LEU A 173 -14.84 -14.81 11.32
CA LEU A 173 -14.14 -13.56 11.00
C LEU A 173 -12.63 -13.69 11.17
N THR A 174 -12.19 -14.34 12.24
CA THR A 174 -10.75 -14.56 12.50
C THR A 174 -10.16 -15.52 11.46
N ALA A 175 -10.81 -16.63 11.18
CA ALA A 175 -10.38 -17.59 10.18
C ALA A 175 -10.32 -16.94 8.79
N GLY A 176 -11.34 -16.14 8.43
CA GLY A 176 -11.39 -15.38 7.20
C GLY A 176 -10.19 -14.43 7.04
N SER A 177 -9.84 -13.68 8.07
CA SER A 177 -8.66 -12.81 8.07
C SER A 177 -7.37 -13.61 7.85
N GLN A 178 -7.20 -14.76 8.52
CA GLN A 178 -6.01 -15.61 8.34
C GLN A 178 -5.91 -16.19 6.92
N ILE A 179 -7.02 -16.57 6.32
CA ILE A 179 -7.07 -17.04 4.92
C ILE A 179 -6.64 -15.91 3.97
N VAL A 180 -7.10 -14.68 4.19
CA VAL A 180 -6.72 -13.53 3.34
C VAL A 180 -5.21 -13.24 3.46
N ILE A 181 -4.64 -13.28 4.66
CA ILE A 181 -3.20 -13.11 4.88
C ILE A 181 -2.42 -14.23 4.19
N TRP A 182 -2.88 -15.48 4.30
CA TRP A 182 -2.27 -16.61 3.62
C TRP A 182 -2.30 -16.47 2.10
N LEU A 183 -3.42 -16.00 1.52
CA LEU A 183 -3.51 -15.68 0.09
C LEU A 183 -2.51 -14.59 -0.31
N GLY A 184 -2.33 -13.56 0.51
CA GLY A 184 -1.31 -12.53 0.29
C GLY A 184 0.10 -13.13 0.19
N TRP A 185 0.49 -13.95 1.13
CA TRP A 185 1.80 -14.62 1.12
C TRP A 185 1.98 -15.58 -0.05
N LEU A 186 0.91 -16.25 -0.44
CA LEU A 186 0.92 -17.13 -1.59
C LEU A 186 1.20 -16.36 -2.89
N ILE A 187 0.67 -15.13 -3.00
CA ILE A 187 0.97 -14.22 -4.11
C ILE A 187 2.43 -13.75 -4.03
N ASP A 188 2.95 -13.39 -2.84
CA ASP A 188 4.35 -12.98 -2.66
C ASP A 188 5.33 -14.08 -3.10
N GLU A 189 5.02 -15.34 -2.80
CA GLU A 189 5.89 -16.48 -3.10
C GLU A 189 5.81 -16.93 -4.57
N LYS A 190 4.61 -17.03 -5.14
CA LYS A 190 4.35 -17.64 -6.44
C LYS A 190 3.80 -16.70 -7.50
N GLY A 191 3.36 -15.53 -7.10
CA GLY A 191 2.74 -14.54 -7.97
C GLY A 191 3.70 -13.44 -8.44
N ILE A 192 3.14 -12.24 -8.62
CA ILE A 192 3.85 -11.03 -9.02
C ILE A 192 3.45 -9.87 -8.11
N GLY A 193 4.42 -9.09 -7.64
CA GLY A 193 4.22 -7.95 -6.79
C GLY A 193 3.96 -8.32 -5.33
N ASN A 194 3.57 -7.34 -4.52
CA ASN A 194 3.24 -7.53 -3.11
C ASN A 194 1.78 -7.99 -2.96
N GLY A 195 1.56 -9.20 -2.43
CA GLY A 195 0.23 -9.82 -2.37
C GLY A 195 -0.73 -9.05 -1.46
N ILE A 196 -0.27 -8.52 -0.34
CA ILE A 196 -1.11 -7.74 0.57
C ILE A 196 -1.54 -6.43 -0.09
N SER A 197 -0.62 -5.73 -0.75
CA SER A 197 -0.93 -4.52 -1.53
C SER A 197 -1.93 -4.80 -2.65
N LEU A 198 -1.78 -5.93 -3.35
CA LEU A 198 -2.70 -6.36 -4.41
C LEU A 198 -4.11 -6.71 -3.89
N ILE A 199 -4.22 -7.29 -2.71
CA ILE A 199 -5.51 -7.57 -2.07
C ILE A 199 -6.23 -6.26 -1.73
N ILE A 200 -5.51 -5.27 -1.16
CA ILE A 200 -6.07 -3.94 -0.86
C ILE A 200 -6.50 -3.25 -2.16
N PHE A 201 -5.65 -3.27 -3.18
CA PHE A 201 -5.92 -2.74 -4.51
C PHE A 201 -7.22 -3.32 -5.11
N THR A 202 -7.38 -4.65 -5.04
CA THR A 202 -8.57 -5.34 -5.53
C THR A 202 -9.81 -4.95 -4.73
N GLY A 203 -9.67 -4.78 -3.40
CA GLY A 203 -10.72 -4.27 -2.53
C GLY A 203 -11.20 -2.89 -2.96
N ILE A 204 -10.28 -1.96 -3.21
CA ILE A 204 -10.60 -0.60 -3.61
C ILE A 204 -11.26 -0.56 -5.01
N ILE A 205 -10.67 -1.25 -5.99
CA ILE A 205 -11.20 -1.25 -7.37
C ILE A 205 -12.58 -1.90 -7.44
N SER A 206 -12.88 -2.87 -6.61
CA SER A 206 -14.16 -3.58 -6.67
C SER A 206 -15.37 -2.76 -6.20
N ARG A 207 -15.17 -1.55 -5.66
CA ARG A 207 -16.26 -0.67 -5.18
C ARG A 207 -16.79 0.28 -6.26
N TRP A 208 -17.20 -0.26 -7.39
CA TRP A 208 -17.86 0.52 -8.44
C TRP A 208 -19.22 1.09 -8.02
N ASP A 209 -19.91 0.44 -7.08
CA ASP A 209 -21.14 0.91 -6.46
C ASP A 209 -20.99 2.31 -5.86
N ALA A 210 -19.85 2.59 -5.20
CA ALA A 210 -19.57 3.90 -4.63
C ALA A 210 -19.36 4.97 -5.73
N VAL A 211 -18.78 4.62 -6.86
CA VAL A 211 -18.62 5.54 -8.00
C VAL A 211 -19.98 5.84 -8.64
N ILE A 212 -20.79 4.80 -8.85
CA ILE A 212 -22.13 4.93 -9.42
C ILE A 212 -23.03 5.80 -8.52
N SER A 213 -22.99 5.58 -7.20
CA SER A 213 -23.76 6.38 -6.24
C SER A 213 -23.33 7.85 -6.22
N LEU A 214 -22.03 8.13 -6.37
CA LEU A 214 -21.52 9.50 -6.48
C LEU A 214 -22.08 10.22 -7.72
N PHE A 215 -22.14 9.54 -8.88
CA PHE A 215 -22.74 10.10 -10.08
C PHE A 215 -24.27 10.29 -9.93
N GLN A 216 -24.97 9.32 -9.35
CA GLN A 216 -26.40 9.43 -9.09
C GLN A 216 -26.73 10.59 -8.14
N ASN A 217 -25.96 10.75 -7.06
CA ASN A 217 -26.12 11.87 -6.13
C ASN A 217 -25.82 13.23 -6.79
N SER A 218 -24.80 13.31 -7.64
CA SER A 218 -24.49 14.52 -8.40
C SER A 218 -25.62 14.92 -9.36
N ILE A 219 -26.25 13.92 -10.02
CA ILE A 219 -27.40 14.14 -10.90
C ILE A 219 -28.64 14.56 -10.10
N ALA A 220 -28.90 13.95 -8.94
CA ALA A 220 -30.01 14.29 -8.07
C ALA A 220 -29.87 15.74 -7.54
N MET A 221 -28.68 16.11 -7.02
CA MET A 221 -28.39 17.47 -6.58
C MET A 221 -28.49 18.49 -7.73
N GLY A 222 -28.13 18.09 -8.95
CA GLY A 222 -28.26 18.93 -10.14
C GLY A 222 -29.70 19.31 -10.47
N LYS A 223 -30.67 18.42 -10.16
CA LYS A 223 -32.11 18.69 -10.35
C LYS A 223 -32.68 19.65 -9.29
N GLU A 224 -32.14 19.62 -8.07
CA GLU A 224 -32.65 20.41 -6.94
C GLU A 224 -31.91 21.75 -6.75
N ASN A 225 -30.57 21.75 -6.92
CA ASN A 225 -29.69 22.88 -6.52
C ASN A 225 -29.05 23.61 -7.72
N GLY A 226 -29.31 23.23 -8.97
CA GLY A 226 -28.86 23.94 -10.15
C GLY A 226 -27.86 23.19 -11.03
N TRP A 227 -27.71 23.69 -12.26
CA TRP A 227 -26.95 23.03 -13.33
C TRP A 227 -25.44 22.84 -13.05
N TRP A 228 -24.86 23.59 -12.11
CA TRP A 228 -23.46 23.46 -11.71
C TRP A 228 -23.07 22.07 -11.22
N TYR A 229 -24.00 21.33 -10.61
CA TYR A 229 -23.75 19.98 -10.14
C TYR A 229 -23.52 18.98 -11.25
N TYR A 230 -24.05 19.25 -12.47
CA TYR A 230 -23.73 18.40 -13.65
C TYR A 230 -22.29 18.58 -14.11
N LEU A 231 -21.68 19.75 -13.93
CA LEU A 231 -20.27 20.00 -14.21
C LEU A 231 -19.33 19.30 -13.21
N MET A 232 -19.83 18.89 -12.05
CA MET A 232 -19.05 18.10 -11.09
C MET A 232 -18.66 16.73 -11.65
N ILE A 233 -19.47 16.10 -12.47
CA ILE A 233 -19.17 14.79 -13.06
C ILE A 233 -17.89 14.82 -13.91
N PRO A 234 -17.78 15.66 -14.96
CA PRO A 234 -16.55 15.78 -15.70
C PRO A 234 -15.42 16.37 -14.84
N GLY A 235 -15.73 17.20 -13.85
CA GLY A 235 -14.76 17.74 -12.89
C GLY A 235 -14.10 16.65 -12.07
N VAL A 236 -14.87 15.70 -11.53
CA VAL A 236 -14.33 14.55 -10.76
C VAL A 236 -13.47 13.66 -11.66
N ILE A 237 -13.88 13.39 -12.89
CA ILE A 237 -13.10 12.57 -13.83
C ILE A 237 -11.77 13.27 -14.13
N LEU A 238 -11.80 14.56 -14.46
CA LEU A 238 -10.58 15.34 -14.72
C LEU A 238 -9.67 15.38 -13.50
N PHE A 239 -10.26 15.52 -12.31
CA PHE A 239 -9.54 15.52 -11.03
C PHE A 239 -8.83 14.18 -10.78
N VAL A 240 -9.52 13.05 -10.96
CA VAL A 240 -8.93 11.71 -10.81
C VAL A 240 -7.78 11.51 -11.81
N LEU A 241 -7.94 11.93 -13.07
CA LEU A 241 -6.88 11.85 -14.07
C LEU A 241 -5.67 12.72 -13.70
N ALA A 242 -5.91 13.95 -13.26
CA ALA A 242 -4.84 14.87 -12.84
C ALA A 242 -4.10 14.36 -11.61
N ALA A 243 -4.83 13.84 -10.61
CA ALA A 243 -4.26 13.24 -9.41
C ALA A 243 -3.43 12.00 -9.74
N THR A 244 -3.94 11.12 -10.61
CA THR A 244 -3.20 9.93 -11.08
C THR A 244 -1.91 10.34 -11.80
N PHE A 245 -1.99 11.31 -12.71
CA PHE A 245 -0.83 11.81 -13.41
C PHE A 245 0.23 12.38 -12.44
N TYR A 246 -0.22 13.17 -11.47
CA TYR A 246 0.67 13.75 -10.45
C TYR A 246 1.34 12.68 -9.59
N VAL A 247 0.60 11.64 -9.16
CA VAL A 247 1.14 10.52 -8.39
C VAL A 247 2.19 9.76 -9.18
N VAL A 248 1.91 9.43 -10.44
CA VAL A 248 2.86 8.73 -11.32
C VAL A 248 4.12 9.57 -11.52
N PHE A 249 3.96 10.84 -11.82
CA PHE A 249 5.08 11.77 -12.00
C PHE A 249 5.96 11.86 -10.75
N ALA A 250 5.34 11.95 -9.57
CA ALA A 250 6.06 12.02 -8.30
C ALA A 250 6.75 10.71 -7.93
N SER A 251 6.13 9.56 -8.26
CA SER A 251 6.69 8.23 -7.97
C SER A 251 7.86 7.87 -8.88
N ASP A 252 7.84 8.36 -10.12
CA ASP A 252 8.94 8.18 -11.10
C ASP A 252 10.06 9.21 -10.93
N ALA A 253 9.83 10.27 -10.13
CA ALA A 253 10.85 11.27 -9.87
C ALA A 253 12.02 10.68 -9.10
N GLU A 254 13.24 10.76 -9.68
CA GLU A 254 14.46 10.23 -9.08
C GLU A 254 15.59 11.25 -9.10
N ARG A 255 16.38 11.26 -8.03
CA ARG A 255 17.67 11.98 -8.00
C ARG A 255 18.78 11.01 -8.39
N ARG A 256 19.48 11.30 -9.47
CA ARG A 256 20.61 10.50 -9.96
C ARG A 256 21.91 10.95 -9.31
N VAL A 257 22.48 10.14 -8.42
CA VAL A 257 23.79 10.39 -7.82
C VAL A 257 24.87 9.76 -8.71
N PRO A 258 25.79 10.55 -9.30
CA PRO A 258 26.82 10.01 -10.18
C PRO A 258 27.83 9.16 -9.40
N VAL A 259 28.18 8.00 -9.96
CA VAL A 259 29.20 7.09 -9.41
C VAL A 259 30.21 6.76 -10.49
N GLN A 260 31.47 6.80 -10.14
CA GLN A 260 32.57 6.41 -11.02
C GLN A 260 33.20 5.13 -10.50
N TYR A 261 33.33 4.15 -11.36
CA TYR A 261 34.04 2.91 -11.07
C TYR A 261 35.46 3.01 -11.63
N ALA A 262 36.44 2.59 -10.83
CA ALA A 262 37.82 2.51 -11.27
C ALA A 262 37.94 1.58 -12.48
N GLY A 263 38.58 2.02 -13.54
CA GLY A 263 38.83 1.21 -14.71
C GLY A 263 39.73 0.01 -14.36
N LYS A 264 39.34 -1.19 -14.78
CA LYS A 264 40.20 -2.39 -14.67
C LYS A 264 41.07 -2.47 -15.89
N ASN A 265 42.37 -2.35 -15.70
CA ASN A 265 43.37 -2.66 -16.74
C ASN A 265 43.46 -4.20 -16.89
N VAL A 266 42.87 -4.73 -17.95
CA VAL A 266 43.02 -6.13 -18.32
C VAL A 266 43.88 -6.19 -19.58
N GLY A 267 45.16 -6.44 -19.40
CA GLY A 267 46.17 -6.46 -20.47
C GLY A 267 46.37 -5.09 -21.12
N ASN A 268 46.72 -5.06 -22.42
CA ASN A 268 47.00 -3.85 -23.20
C ASN A 268 45.78 -2.99 -23.54
N LYS A 269 44.60 -3.28 -23.02
CA LYS A 269 43.39 -2.48 -23.23
C LYS A 269 42.99 -1.81 -21.91
N ALA A 270 43.23 -0.52 -21.80
CA ALA A 270 42.67 0.30 -20.72
C ALA A 270 41.16 0.39 -20.93
N SER A 271 40.37 -0.26 -20.06
CA SER A 271 38.94 -0.03 -20.01
C SER A 271 38.71 1.31 -19.33
N THR A 272 38.22 2.29 -20.06
CA THR A 272 37.81 3.60 -19.54
C THR A 272 36.81 3.37 -18.42
N GLY A 273 37.02 3.99 -17.24
CA GLY A 273 36.12 3.84 -16.10
C GLY A 273 34.66 4.07 -16.49
N GLN A 274 33.79 3.15 -16.10
CA GLN A 274 32.37 3.22 -16.41
C GLN A 274 31.70 4.20 -15.44
N SER A 275 31.16 5.28 -15.94
CA SER A 275 30.29 6.18 -15.16
C SER A 275 28.90 5.58 -15.09
N SER A 276 28.39 5.45 -13.88
CA SER A 276 27.05 4.98 -13.56
C SER A 276 26.36 5.97 -12.63
N TYR A 277 25.13 5.74 -12.27
CA TYR A 277 24.42 6.54 -11.27
C TYR A 277 23.61 5.66 -10.34
N ILE A 278 23.41 6.13 -9.11
CA ILE A 278 22.48 5.53 -8.15
C ILE A 278 21.20 6.34 -8.23
N PRO A 279 20.07 5.72 -8.66
CA PRO A 279 18.77 6.39 -8.64
C PRO A 279 18.22 6.37 -7.21
N ILE A 280 17.95 7.54 -6.64
CA ILE A 280 17.26 7.70 -5.35
C ILE A 280 15.88 8.25 -5.67
N LYS A 281 14.82 7.43 -5.52
CA LYS A 281 13.44 7.83 -5.78
C LYS A 281 12.98 8.90 -4.80
N LEU A 282 12.12 9.83 -5.23
CA LEU A 282 11.52 10.86 -4.38
C LEU A 282 10.62 10.23 -3.30
N ILE A 283 9.84 9.23 -3.68
CA ILE A 283 8.95 8.46 -2.79
C ILE A 283 9.56 7.06 -2.61
N MET A 284 10.64 6.97 -1.80
CA MET A 284 11.30 5.68 -1.53
C MET A 284 10.46 4.75 -0.66
N SER A 285 9.65 5.32 0.22
CA SER A 285 8.77 4.60 1.13
C SER A 285 7.50 4.07 0.46
N GLY A 286 7.26 4.41 -0.81
CA GLY A 286 6.04 4.04 -1.53
C GLY A 286 4.78 4.59 -0.87
N VAL A 287 3.72 3.79 -0.84
CA VAL A 287 2.43 4.15 -0.23
C VAL A 287 2.31 3.79 1.26
N MET A 288 3.32 3.11 1.83
CA MET A 288 3.26 2.63 3.22
C MET A 288 3.04 3.73 4.27
N PRO A 289 3.69 4.91 4.22
CA PRO A 289 3.46 5.98 5.19
C PRO A 289 2.01 6.43 5.26
N ILE A 290 1.31 6.45 4.13
CA ILE A 290 -0.09 6.86 4.04
C ILE A 290 -1.00 5.80 4.66
N ILE A 291 -0.76 4.52 4.34
CA ILE A 291 -1.52 3.39 4.92
C ILE A 291 -1.34 3.38 6.44
N PHE A 292 -0.11 3.57 6.94
CA PHE A 292 0.17 3.59 8.38
C PHE A 292 -0.48 4.79 9.08
N SER A 293 -0.37 5.98 8.48
CA SER A 293 -1.00 7.18 9.02
C SER A 293 -2.51 7.05 9.08
N SER A 294 -3.15 6.55 8.02
CA SER A 294 -4.60 6.33 8.00
C SER A 294 -5.05 5.27 9.01
N THR A 295 -4.25 4.21 9.18
CA THR A 295 -4.53 3.16 10.15
C THR A 295 -4.46 3.66 11.58
N ILE A 296 -3.42 4.45 11.94
CA ILE A 296 -3.29 5.03 13.29
C ILE A 296 -4.38 6.06 13.54
N CYS A 297 -4.69 6.90 12.55
CA CYS A 297 -5.81 7.85 12.65
C CYS A 297 -7.16 7.15 12.82
N SER A 298 -7.33 5.92 12.35
CA SER A 298 -8.55 5.13 12.54
C SER A 298 -8.63 4.40 13.88
N MET A 299 -7.50 4.27 14.64
CA MET A 299 -7.48 3.54 15.93
C MET A 299 -8.43 4.12 17.00
N PRO A 300 -8.56 5.45 17.21
CA PRO A 300 -9.52 5.98 18.17
C PRO A 300 -10.95 5.52 17.88
N SER A 301 -11.27 5.38 16.61
CA SER A 301 -12.56 4.89 16.15
C SER A 301 -12.79 3.40 16.46
N LEU A 302 -11.73 2.59 16.46
CA LEU A 302 -11.81 1.19 16.94
C LEU A 302 -12.16 1.12 18.43
N VAL A 303 -11.64 2.05 19.23
CA VAL A 303 -11.95 2.10 20.66
C VAL A 303 -13.42 2.38 20.89
N THR A 304 -14.08 3.18 20.04
CA THR A 304 -15.55 3.43 20.17
C THR A 304 -16.37 2.16 19.99
N MET A 305 -15.86 1.14 19.31
CA MET A 305 -16.55 -0.16 19.13
C MET A 305 -16.78 -0.90 20.46
N PHE A 306 -15.89 -0.68 21.43
CA PHE A 306 -15.93 -1.31 22.74
C PHE A 306 -16.59 -0.45 23.83
N LEU A 307 -16.87 0.85 23.52
CA LEU A 307 -17.46 1.79 24.45
C LEU A 307 -18.98 1.78 24.36
N ASP A 308 -19.62 1.66 25.52
CA ASP A 308 -21.05 1.82 25.65
C ASP A 308 -21.36 3.31 25.85
N TYR A 309 -22.16 3.89 24.94
CA TYR A 309 -22.59 5.29 25.02
C TYR A 309 -23.22 5.65 26.36
N ASN A 310 -24.02 4.70 26.94
CA ASN A 310 -24.73 4.94 28.19
C ASN A 310 -23.81 5.01 29.42
N LYS A 311 -22.63 4.36 29.37
CA LYS A 311 -21.67 4.33 30.48
C LYS A 311 -20.67 5.49 30.44
N HIS A 312 -20.23 5.88 29.26
CA HIS A 312 -19.18 6.89 29.08
C HIS A 312 -19.52 7.88 27.94
N PRO A 313 -20.59 8.70 28.06
CA PRO A 313 -21.07 9.54 26.95
C PRO A 313 -20.03 10.56 26.48
N ASN A 314 -19.30 11.19 27.41
CA ASN A 314 -18.31 12.20 27.08
C ASN A 314 -17.11 11.63 26.30
N LEU A 315 -16.61 10.46 26.70
CA LEU A 315 -15.52 9.76 26.04
C LEU A 315 -15.95 9.27 24.65
N TYR A 316 -17.16 8.70 24.57
CA TYR A 316 -17.74 8.27 23.30
C TYR A 316 -17.89 9.43 22.32
N MET A 317 -18.43 10.57 22.76
CA MET A 317 -18.57 11.77 21.92
C MET A 317 -17.22 12.34 21.49
N ALA A 318 -16.22 12.37 22.37
CA ALA A 318 -14.88 12.86 22.03
C ALA A 318 -14.21 11.98 20.98
N LEU A 319 -14.31 10.66 21.10
CA LEU A 319 -13.75 9.72 20.13
C LEU A 319 -14.57 9.66 18.84
N ALA A 320 -15.89 9.80 18.90
CA ALA A 320 -16.75 9.88 17.72
C ALA A 320 -16.58 11.20 16.94
N ALA A 321 -16.22 12.29 17.64
CA ALA A 321 -15.84 13.56 17.01
C ALA A 321 -14.49 13.49 16.29
N TRP A 322 -13.67 12.46 16.57
CA TRP A 322 -12.43 12.17 15.87
C TRP A 322 -12.75 11.55 14.50
N ASN A 323 -13.04 12.40 13.55
CA ASN A 323 -13.53 12.01 12.24
C ASN A 323 -12.86 12.87 11.15
N SER A 324 -12.81 12.36 9.93
CA SER A 324 -12.30 13.06 8.73
C SER A 324 -13.02 14.37 8.38
N ARG A 325 -14.07 14.73 9.12
CA ARG A 325 -14.75 16.03 9.07
C ARG A 325 -14.14 17.08 10.00
N ASN A 326 -13.17 16.68 10.86
CA ASN A 326 -12.55 17.54 11.85
C ASN A 326 -11.17 17.97 11.36
N TRP A 327 -10.91 19.27 11.25
CA TRP A 327 -9.61 19.79 10.83
C TRP A 327 -8.43 19.31 11.68
N ILE A 328 -8.68 18.95 12.97
CA ILE A 328 -7.65 18.37 13.85
C ILE A 328 -7.22 17.00 13.35
N TYR A 329 -8.16 16.18 12.88
CA TYR A 329 -7.87 14.89 12.27
C TYR A 329 -6.95 15.06 11.06
N ASP A 330 -7.24 16.03 10.18
CA ASP A 330 -6.47 16.27 8.96
C ASP A 330 -5.05 16.74 9.27
N VAL A 331 -4.88 17.62 10.27
CA VAL A 331 -3.56 18.08 10.72
C VAL A 331 -2.74 16.93 11.29
N VAL A 332 -3.33 16.12 12.17
CA VAL A 332 -2.65 14.94 12.76
C VAL A 332 -2.29 13.93 11.66
N TYR A 333 -3.18 13.72 10.70
CA TYR A 333 -2.94 12.83 9.58
C TYR A 333 -1.73 13.27 8.74
N VAL A 334 -1.63 14.56 8.40
CA VAL A 334 -0.48 15.13 7.68
C VAL A 334 0.80 14.98 8.49
N VAL A 335 0.79 15.30 9.79
CA VAL A 335 1.95 15.15 10.67
C VAL A 335 2.42 13.69 10.72
N LEU A 336 1.49 12.75 10.81
CA LEU A 336 1.80 11.32 10.79
C LEU A 336 2.40 10.89 9.45
N ILE A 337 1.91 11.39 8.30
CA ILE A 337 2.52 11.10 6.98
C ILE A 337 3.98 11.54 6.97
N PHE A 338 4.29 12.75 7.45
CA PHE A 338 5.67 13.24 7.55
C PHE A 338 6.51 12.35 8.46
N ALA A 339 6.02 12.05 9.66
CA ALA A 339 6.74 11.24 10.64
C ALA A 339 7.03 9.83 10.10
N PHE A 340 6.01 9.17 9.52
CA PHE A 340 6.20 7.83 8.95
C PHE A 340 7.05 7.80 7.69
N ASN A 341 6.99 8.84 6.86
CA ASN A 341 7.84 8.89 5.68
C ASN A 341 9.33 9.01 6.05
N LEU A 342 9.65 9.85 7.04
CA LEU A 342 11.02 9.96 7.56
C LEU A 342 11.47 8.67 8.25
N PHE A 343 10.61 8.10 9.09
CA PHE A 343 10.87 6.84 9.78
C PHE A 343 11.11 5.67 8.81
N TYR A 344 10.32 5.58 7.75
CA TYR A 344 10.42 4.49 6.79
C TYR A 344 11.68 4.53 5.95
N ILE A 345 12.20 5.71 5.66
CA ILE A 345 13.47 5.88 4.95
C ILE A 345 14.63 5.33 5.76
N ASP A 346 14.66 5.59 7.07
CA ASP A 346 15.72 5.10 7.95
C ASP A 346 15.74 3.55 8.07
N ILE A 347 14.57 2.91 7.87
CA ILE A 347 14.45 1.45 7.86
C ILE A 347 14.82 0.85 6.50
N THR A 348 14.35 1.49 5.42
CA THR A 348 14.45 0.91 4.07
C THR A 348 15.81 1.14 3.43
N PHE A 349 16.47 2.24 3.78
CA PHE A 349 17.74 2.64 3.20
C PHE A 349 18.86 2.62 4.24
N ASP A 350 19.81 1.69 4.09
CA ASP A 350 21.04 1.67 4.90
C ASP A 350 22.18 2.36 4.14
N PRO A 351 22.51 3.63 4.48
CA PRO A 351 23.59 4.37 3.82
C PRO A 351 24.97 3.76 4.05
N ILE A 352 25.17 3.06 5.18
CA ILE A 352 26.43 2.46 5.55
C ILE A 352 26.69 1.24 4.68
N GLU A 353 25.70 0.37 4.55
CA GLU A 353 25.79 -0.80 3.69
C GLU A 353 26.00 -0.40 2.23
N MET A 354 25.26 0.58 1.74
CA MET A 354 25.38 1.11 0.38
C MET A 354 26.80 1.68 0.12
N ALA A 355 27.33 2.48 1.04
CA ALA A 355 28.69 3.04 0.92
C ALA A 355 29.77 1.93 0.94
N ASN A 356 29.59 0.88 1.77
CA ASN A 356 30.49 -0.26 1.82
C ASN A 356 30.42 -1.10 0.54
N ASN A 357 29.23 -1.31 -0.02
CA ASN A 357 29.05 -2.02 -1.29
C ASN A 357 29.67 -1.26 -2.45
N LEU A 358 29.53 0.07 -2.50
CA LEU A 358 30.23 0.92 -3.46
C LEU A 358 31.74 0.76 -3.35
N ARG A 359 32.29 0.84 -2.12
CA ARG A 359 33.74 0.69 -1.88
C ARG A 359 34.26 -0.68 -2.30
N LYS A 360 33.51 -1.77 -1.96
CA LYS A 360 33.87 -3.15 -2.34
C LYS A 360 33.93 -3.33 -3.85
N ASN A 361 33.05 -2.66 -4.57
CA ASN A 361 32.95 -2.72 -6.04
C ASN A 361 33.88 -1.70 -6.75
N GLY A 362 34.75 -0.97 -6.00
CA GLY A 362 35.64 0.03 -6.56
C GLY A 362 34.92 1.27 -7.09
N GLY A 363 33.69 1.52 -6.64
CA GLY A 363 32.90 2.70 -6.98
C GLY A 363 33.19 3.86 -6.01
N SER A 364 33.21 5.08 -6.54
CA SER A 364 33.35 6.31 -5.74
C SER A 364 32.42 7.39 -6.27
N ILE A 365 31.93 8.25 -5.38
CA ILE A 365 31.18 9.46 -5.76
C ILE A 365 32.21 10.57 -6.04
N PRO A 366 32.15 11.24 -7.21
CA PRO A 366 33.08 12.32 -7.53
C PRO A 366 33.11 13.40 -6.44
N GLY A 367 34.31 13.74 -5.97
CA GLY A 367 34.51 14.76 -4.94
C GLY A 367 34.28 14.32 -3.50
N ILE A 368 33.86 13.05 -3.25
CA ILE A 368 33.61 12.52 -1.90
C ILE A 368 34.52 11.33 -1.61
N ARG A 369 35.15 11.32 -0.42
CA ARG A 369 36.00 10.21 0.01
C ARG A 369 35.17 8.95 0.25
N ALA A 370 35.64 7.80 -0.21
CA ALA A 370 35.00 6.51 0.02
C ALA A 370 34.95 6.17 1.53
N GLY A 371 33.83 5.59 1.97
CA GLY A 371 33.58 5.20 3.36
C GLY A 371 32.60 6.13 4.07
N LYS A 372 32.91 6.61 5.27
CA LYS A 372 32.00 7.39 6.12
C LYS A 372 31.47 8.64 5.43
N ALA A 373 32.32 9.40 4.72
CA ALA A 373 31.90 10.61 4.01
C ALA A 373 30.83 10.29 2.90
N THR A 374 30.96 9.14 2.23
CA THR A 374 29.98 8.68 1.23
C THR A 374 28.66 8.29 1.93
N SER A 375 28.73 7.60 3.06
CA SER A 375 27.54 7.23 3.85
C SER A 375 26.81 8.49 4.35
N ASP A 376 27.52 9.48 4.90
CA ASP A 376 26.95 10.73 5.40
C ASP A 376 26.28 11.54 4.25
N TYR A 377 26.92 11.58 3.08
CA TYR A 377 26.35 12.23 1.90
C TYR A 377 25.06 11.55 1.43
N LEU A 378 25.05 10.22 1.31
CA LEU A 378 23.87 9.45 0.91
C LEU A 378 22.74 9.62 1.92
N ARG A 379 23.05 9.58 3.22
CA ARG A 379 22.07 9.82 4.29
C ARG A 379 21.41 11.19 4.15
N ASN A 380 22.20 12.25 4.02
CA ASN A 380 21.68 13.61 3.87
C ASN A 380 20.85 13.77 2.58
N ALA A 381 21.29 13.14 1.48
CA ALA A 381 20.53 13.15 0.22
C ALA A 381 19.16 12.45 0.36
N CYS A 382 19.12 11.30 1.04
CA CYS A 382 17.87 10.56 1.29
C CYS A 382 16.93 11.32 2.22
N HIS A 383 17.42 11.88 3.33
CA HIS A 383 16.59 12.68 4.24
C HIS A 383 16.02 13.95 3.59
N SER A 384 16.82 14.63 2.76
CA SER A 384 16.35 15.80 2.01
C SER A 384 15.25 15.43 1.01
N LEU A 385 15.40 14.28 0.31
CA LEU A 385 14.38 13.76 -0.59
C LEU A 385 13.14 13.27 0.17
N ALA A 386 13.34 12.65 1.36
CA ALA A 386 12.23 12.23 2.22
C ALA A 386 11.33 13.38 2.62
N GLY A 387 11.90 14.51 3.03
CA GLY A 387 11.12 15.71 3.38
C GLY A 387 10.28 16.22 2.21
N SER A 388 10.86 16.30 1.01
CA SER A 388 10.13 16.69 -0.20
C SER A 388 9.09 15.64 -0.63
N GLY A 389 9.41 14.35 -0.50
CA GLY A 389 8.48 13.25 -0.74
C GLY A 389 7.29 13.27 0.23
N ALA A 390 7.53 13.50 1.52
CA ALA A 390 6.47 13.65 2.53
C ALA A 390 5.53 14.81 2.20
N PHE A 391 6.07 15.94 1.74
CA PHE A 391 5.25 17.07 1.31
C PHE A 391 4.35 16.70 0.12
N VAL A 392 4.91 16.06 -0.90
CA VAL A 392 4.15 15.58 -2.07
C VAL A 392 3.05 14.61 -1.65
N LEU A 393 3.36 13.61 -0.81
CA LEU A 393 2.38 12.65 -0.30
C LEU A 393 1.27 13.33 0.51
N SER A 394 1.61 14.33 1.33
CA SER A 394 0.64 15.10 2.13
C SER A 394 -0.29 15.91 1.26
N VAL A 395 0.22 16.57 0.22
CA VAL A 395 -0.62 17.30 -0.76
C VAL A 395 -1.62 16.36 -1.40
N ILE A 396 -1.17 15.18 -1.87
CA ILE A 396 -2.05 14.20 -2.52
C ILE A 396 -3.11 13.69 -1.53
N ALA A 397 -2.75 13.46 -0.28
CA ALA A 397 -3.66 12.98 0.76
C ALA A 397 -4.72 14.05 1.15
N CYS A 398 -4.33 15.34 1.18
CA CYS A 398 -5.23 16.43 1.54
C CYS A 398 -6.19 16.85 0.43
N VAL A 399 -5.80 16.69 -0.84
CA VAL A 399 -6.59 17.18 -1.98
C VAL A 399 -8.03 16.63 -2.00
N PRO A 400 -8.33 15.33 -1.79
CA PRO A 400 -9.71 14.84 -1.73
C PRO A 400 -10.46 15.29 -0.48
N ILE A 401 -9.78 15.50 0.63
CA ILE A 401 -10.39 16.03 1.85
C ILE A 401 -10.90 17.45 1.57
N LEU A 402 -10.08 18.28 0.94
CA LEU A 402 -10.46 19.61 0.49
C LEU A 402 -11.58 19.55 -0.55
N ALA A 403 -11.53 18.60 -1.50
CA ALA A 403 -12.57 18.43 -2.49
C ALA A 403 -13.92 18.06 -1.86
N THR A 404 -13.95 17.18 -0.86
CA THR A 404 -15.19 16.85 -0.12
C THR A 404 -15.70 18.04 0.69
N ALA A 405 -14.80 18.83 1.30
CA ALA A 405 -15.18 20.03 2.05
C ALA A 405 -15.82 21.10 1.16
N VAL A 406 -15.33 21.29 -0.07
CA VAL A 406 -15.82 22.29 -1.02
C VAL A 406 -17.09 21.83 -1.73
N THR A 407 -17.15 20.57 -2.14
CA THR A 407 -18.28 20.05 -2.95
C THR A 407 -19.46 19.55 -2.12
N GLY A 408 -19.24 19.26 -0.84
CA GLY A 408 -20.24 18.60 0.02
C GLY A 408 -20.58 17.16 -0.38
N LEU A 409 -19.95 16.64 -1.44
CA LEU A 409 -20.13 15.27 -1.88
C LEU A 409 -19.21 14.35 -1.08
N ASN A 410 -19.76 13.29 -0.50
CA ASN A 410 -18.97 12.25 0.14
C ASN A 410 -18.20 11.47 -0.93
N MET A 411 -16.99 11.92 -1.24
CA MET A 411 -16.09 11.20 -2.13
C MET A 411 -15.48 10.02 -1.36
N HIS A 412 -16.16 8.88 -1.36
CA HIS A 412 -15.62 7.64 -0.79
C HIS A 412 -14.36 7.14 -1.51
N PHE A 413 -14.09 7.61 -2.73
CA PHE A 413 -12.81 7.51 -3.42
C PHE A 413 -11.89 8.66 -3.00
N GLY A 414 -11.37 8.59 -1.76
CA GLY A 414 -10.41 9.56 -1.24
C GLY A 414 -9.03 9.44 -1.89
N GLY A 415 -8.15 10.44 -1.67
CA GLY A 415 -6.77 10.45 -2.17
C GLY A 415 -5.94 9.27 -1.74
N THR A 416 -6.23 8.71 -0.58
CA THR A 416 -5.59 7.48 -0.09
C THR A 416 -5.87 6.30 -1.01
N SER A 417 -7.11 6.12 -1.47
CA SER A 417 -7.44 5.02 -2.39
C SER A 417 -6.82 5.20 -3.77
N LEU A 418 -6.78 6.43 -4.31
CA LEU A 418 -6.09 6.73 -5.57
C LEU A 418 -4.58 6.49 -5.46
N LEU A 419 -3.96 6.92 -4.36
CA LEU A 419 -2.54 6.69 -4.10
C LEU A 419 -2.22 5.21 -3.99
N ILE A 420 -3.04 4.44 -3.27
CA ILE A 420 -2.84 3.00 -3.14
C ILE A 420 -2.98 2.32 -4.51
N VAL A 421 -4.01 2.66 -5.27
CA VAL A 421 -4.24 2.08 -6.60
C VAL A 421 -3.10 2.39 -7.55
N THR A 422 -2.67 3.65 -7.65
CA THR A 422 -1.55 4.04 -8.54
C THR A 422 -0.22 3.48 -8.07
N GLY A 423 0.07 3.54 -6.76
CA GLY A 423 1.32 3.04 -6.19
C GLY A 423 1.48 1.53 -6.36
N VAL A 424 0.42 0.77 -6.08
CA VAL A 424 0.44 -0.69 -6.28
C VAL A 424 0.56 -1.04 -7.77
N THR A 425 -0.10 -0.28 -8.67
CA THR A 425 0.05 -0.48 -10.11
C THR A 425 1.50 -0.28 -10.56
N LEU A 426 2.17 0.77 -10.07
CA LEU A 426 3.59 1.02 -10.37
C LEU A 426 4.48 -0.08 -9.79
N GLU A 427 4.24 -0.53 -8.55
CA GLU A 427 4.97 -1.63 -7.93
C GLU A 427 4.86 -2.93 -8.74
N VAL A 428 3.67 -3.24 -9.24
CA VAL A 428 3.45 -4.40 -10.14
C VAL A 428 4.20 -4.24 -11.45
N ILE A 429 4.20 -3.06 -12.06
CA ILE A 429 4.94 -2.78 -13.29
C ILE A 429 6.46 -2.92 -13.07
N ASP A 430 6.98 -2.41 -11.96
CA ASP A 430 8.39 -2.54 -11.59
C ASP A 430 8.77 -4.01 -11.33
N SER A 431 7.93 -4.76 -10.64
CA SER A 431 8.10 -6.19 -10.41
C SER A 431 8.10 -6.99 -11.73
N LEU A 432 7.17 -6.70 -12.64
CA LEU A 432 7.13 -7.29 -13.99
C LEU A 432 8.41 -6.98 -14.77
N ASN A 433 8.89 -5.74 -14.74
CA ASN A 433 10.11 -5.33 -15.42
C ASN A 433 11.33 -6.07 -14.86
N SER A 434 11.45 -6.22 -13.54
CA SER A 434 12.55 -6.90 -12.88
C SER A 434 12.61 -8.39 -13.25
N HIS A 435 11.47 -9.08 -13.29
CA HIS A 435 11.38 -10.48 -13.72
C HIS A 435 11.83 -10.69 -15.18
N LEU A 436 11.57 -9.73 -16.05
CA LEU A 436 11.98 -9.78 -17.47
C LEU A 436 13.48 -9.57 -17.65
N VAL A 437 14.09 -8.65 -16.89
CA VAL A 437 15.53 -8.35 -16.95
C VAL A 437 16.37 -9.52 -16.48
N VAL A 438 16.00 -10.18 -15.38
CA VAL A 438 16.71 -11.33 -14.81
C VAL A 438 16.80 -12.48 -15.82
N ARG A 439 15.78 -12.69 -16.64
CA ARG A 439 15.77 -13.79 -17.64
C ARG A 439 16.64 -13.52 -18.86
N HIS A 440 16.80 -12.25 -19.22
CA HIS A 440 17.66 -11.89 -20.36
C HIS A 440 19.13 -12.23 -20.10
N HIS A 441 19.56 -12.20 -18.84
CA HIS A 441 20.92 -12.63 -18.47
C HIS A 441 21.09 -14.15 -18.43
N LYS A 442 20.04 -14.95 -18.12
CA LYS A 442 20.11 -16.41 -18.16
C LYS A 442 20.19 -16.98 -19.58
N GLY A 443 19.60 -16.31 -20.58
CA GLY A 443 19.68 -16.72 -21.99
C GLY A 443 21.04 -16.51 -22.67
N PHE A 444 22.00 -15.90 -21.98
CA PHE A 444 23.38 -15.69 -22.47
C PHE A 444 24.37 -16.77 -22.01
N LEU A 445 23.92 -17.67 -21.10
CA LEU A 445 24.74 -18.74 -20.50
C LEU A 445 24.34 -20.16 -20.95
N ASN A 446 23.42 -20.28 -21.93
CA ASN A 446 23.07 -21.54 -22.61
C ASN A 446 23.50 -21.48 -24.06
#